data_447677950d2e195f6c30bcb9c544f331
#
_entry.id   447677950d2e195f6c30bcb9c544f331
#
_cell.length_a   1.000
_cell.length_b   1.000
_cell.length_c   1.000
_cell.angle_alpha   90.00
_cell.angle_beta   90.00
_cell.angle_gamma   90.00
#
_symmetry.space_group_name_H-M   'P 1'
#
loop_
_entity.id
_entity.type
_entity.pdbx_description
1 polymer ?
#
loop_
_entity_poly.entity_id
_entity_poly.type
_entity_poly.pdbx_seq_one_letter_code
_entity_poly.pdbx_strand_id
1 'polypeptide(L)'
;ENFMLPLSHDEVVHGKGSLVNKFPGDRWQKLATLRALYGFMWAHPGKKLLFMGQEFAQNDEWSQEAGLQWYLTEFAEHLGVQKVVSDINANYKRIPALWEKDIVADGFQWIIGDDGAGNTLAFTRWSDKGIPLVAVTNFSPVPHEQYQLRFPVSGIWHEALNTDDLKYGGSGITNKDFTVDVDTNLYATVRIPPLATVWFERV
;
A
#
# COMPACT_ATOMS: atom_id res chain seq x y z
N GLU A 1 -15.85 -3.70 -13.62
CA GLU A 1 -14.41 -3.94 -13.71
C GLU A 1 -13.79 -4.12 -12.33
N ASN A 2 -12.89 -5.09 -12.22
CA ASN A 2 -12.31 -5.48 -10.93
C ASN A 2 -10.84 -5.07 -10.78
N PHE A 3 -10.33 -4.24 -11.69
CA PHE A 3 -8.92 -3.90 -11.75
C PHE A 3 -8.69 -2.42 -11.51
N MET A 4 -7.61 -2.11 -10.81
CA MET A 4 -7.11 -0.76 -10.70
C MET A 4 -6.38 -0.36 -11.98
N LEU A 5 -6.62 0.86 -12.46
CA LEU A 5 -5.90 1.39 -13.61
C LEU A 5 -4.43 1.62 -13.24
N PRO A 6 -3.50 1.33 -14.17
CA PRO A 6 -2.08 1.58 -13.94
C PRO A 6 -1.78 3.09 -13.96
N LEU A 7 -0.75 3.49 -13.21
CA LEU A 7 -0.25 4.86 -13.22
C LEU A 7 0.69 5.06 -14.42
N SER A 8 0.12 5.57 -15.52
CA SER A 8 0.84 5.81 -16.78
C SER A 8 1.39 7.25 -16.88
N HIS A 9 1.94 7.60 -18.04
CA HIS A 9 2.37 8.96 -18.35
C HIS A 9 1.22 9.96 -18.25
N ASP A 10 -0.01 9.55 -18.55
CA ASP A 10 -1.19 10.42 -18.54
C ASP A 10 -1.41 11.11 -17.20
N GLU A 11 -0.90 10.54 -16.11
CA GLU A 11 -1.02 11.13 -14.77
C GLU A 11 -0.01 12.25 -14.49
N VAL A 12 1.05 12.38 -15.29
CA VAL A 12 2.20 13.22 -14.97
C VAL A 12 2.71 14.08 -16.14
N VAL A 13 1.85 14.36 -17.14
CA VAL A 13 2.16 15.18 -18.31
C VAL A 13 1.09 16.23 -18.56
N HIS A 14 1.37 17.19 -19.43
CA HIS A 14 0.45 18.20 -19.94
C HIS A 14 -0.16 19.12 -18.85
N GLY A 15 0.68 19.59 -17.94
CA GLY A 15 0.27 20.49 -16.86
C GLY A 15 -0.41 19.82 -15.68
N LYS A 16 -0.37 18.47 -15.59
CA LYS A 16 -0.95 17.72 -14.48
C LYS A 16 -0.04 17.64 -13.26
N GLY A 17 1.23 18.04 -13.40
CA GLY A 17 2.24 17.97 -12.33
C GLY A 17 2.72 16.55 -12.04
N SER A 18 3.53 16.39 -11.01
CA SER A 18 4.00 15.09 -10.57
C SER A 18 2.96 14.37 -9.72
N LEU A 19 3.06 13.04 -9.66
CA LEU A 19 2.12 12.22 -8.88
C LEU A 19 2.12 12.60 -7.39
N VAL A 20 3.29 12.77 -6.77
CA VAL A 20 3.43 13.12 -5.36
C VAL A 20 2.77 14.47 -5.02
N ASN A 21 2.75 15.42 -5.96
CA ASN A 21 2.18 16.74 -5.73
C ASN A 21 0.65 16.81 -5.91
N LYS A 22 0.01 15.73 -6.32
CA LYS A 22 -1.45 15.62 -6.36
C LYS A 22 -2.08 15.41 -4.98
N PHE A 23 -1.31 14.91 -4.02
CA PHE A 23 -1.81 14.64 -2.67
C PHE A 23 -1.85 15.91 -1.81
N PRO A 24 -2.86 16.03 -0.93
CA PRO A 24 -2.97 17.13 0.01
C PRO A 24 -1.96 16.99 1.16
N GLY A 25 -1.83 18.06 1.94
CA GLY A 25 -1.04 18.09 3.15
C GLY A 25 0.38 18.59 2.97
N ASP A 26 1.19 18.43 4.00
CA ASP A 26 2.61 18.79 4.00
C ASP A 26 3.45 17.76 3.22
N ARG A 27 4.76 17.98 3.17
CA ARG A 27 5.68 17.13 2.41
C ARG A 27 5.67 15.68 2.88
N TRP A 28 5.66 15.46 4.21
CA TRP A 28 5.63 14.12 4.77
C TRP A 28 4.32 13.41 4.43
N GLN A 29 3.18 14.09 4.58
CA GLN A 29 1.85 13.56 4.29
C GLN A 29 1.68 13.16 2.81
N LYS A 30 2.20 13.98 1.89
CA LYS A 30 2.21 13.67 0.45
C LYS A 30 2.97 12.38 0.15
N LEU A 31 4.17 12.24 0.71
CA LEU A 31 5.00 11.05 0.52
C LEU A 31 4.41 9.82 1.24
N ALA A 32 3.82 10.00 2.42
CA ALA A 32 3.12 8.92 3.12
C ALA A 32 1.92 8.43 2.31
N THR A 33 1.08 9.34 1.79
CA THR A 33 -0.05 8.97 0.93
C THR A 33 0.39 8.25 -0.34
N LEU A 34 1.49 8.68 -0.94
CA LEU A 34 2.06 8.00 -2.11
C LEU A 34 2.49 6.56 -1.78
N ARG A 35 3.18 6.36 -0.64
CA ARG A 35 3.56 5.02 -0.18
C ARG A 35 2.32 4.16 0.11
N ALA A 36 1.30 4.74 0.75
CA ALA A 36 0.03 4.07 1.00
C ALA A 36 -0.66 3.63 -0.30
N LEU A 37 -0.73 4.53 -1.29
CA LEU A 37 -1.29 4.22 -2.60
C LEU A 37 -0.55 3.06 -3.28
N TYR A 38 0.78 3.03 -3.23
CA TYR A 38 1.56 1.92 -3.80
C TYR A 38 1.29 0.60 -3.09
N GLY A 39 1.26 0.60 -1.76
CA GLY A 39 0.87 -0.58 -0.99
C GLY A 39 -0.54 -1.08 -1.33
N PHE A 40 -1.51 -0.18 -1.44
CA PHE A 40 -2.87 -0.50 -1.87
C PHE A 40 -2.90 -1.06 -3.30
N MET A 41 -2.26 -0.36 -4.24
CA MET A 41 -2.28 -0.71 -5.66
C MET A 41 -1.61 -2.07 -5.94
N TRP A 42 -0.51 -2.39 -5.25
CA TRP A 42 0.15 -3.70 -5.41
C TRP A 42 -0.64 -4.85 -4.81
N ALA A 43 -1.39 -4.62 -3.74
CA ALA A 43 -2.27 -5.64 -3.18
C ALA A 43 -3.56 -5.85 -3.99
N HIS A 44 -4.07 -4.80 -4.65
CA HIS A 44 -5.29 -4.89 -5.45
C HIS A 44 -5.06 -5.76 -6.72
N PRO A 45 -6.08 -6.51 -7.22
CA PRO A 45 -5.96 -7.27 -8.46
C PRO A 45 -5.51 -6.44 -9.67
N GLY A 46 -4.86 -7.08 -10.62
CA GLY A 46 -4.43 -6.48 -11.89
C GLY A 46 -2.92 -6.27 -11.99
N LYS A 47 -2.47 -5.92 -13.19
CA LYS A 47 -1.06 -5.70 -13.48
C LYS A 47 -0.57 -4.38 -12.88
N LYS A 48 0.66 -4.38 -12.40
CA LYS A 48 1.29 -3.24 -11.74
C LYS A 48 2.10 -2.44 -12.75
N LEU A 49 1.90 -1.13 -12.74
CA LEU A 49 2.67 -0.20 -13.58
C LEU A 49 2.91 1.10 -12.81
N LEU A 50 4.14 1.55 -12.79
CA LEU A 50 4.53 2.92 -12.49
C LEU A 50 5.22 3.50 -13.72
N PHE A 51 4.92 4.74 -14.05
CA PHE A 51 5.66 5.47 -15.06
C PHE A 51 6.97 6.00 -14.46
N MET A 52 8.01 6.12 -15.28
CA MET A 52 9.36 6.47 -14.87
C MET A 52 9.43 7.72 -13.98
N GLY A 53 10.20 7.64 -12.89
CA GLY A 53 10.34 8.68 -11.88
C GLY A 53 9.33 8.57 -10.73
N GLN A 54 8.22 7.85 -10.90
CA GLN A 54 7.25 7.65 -9.82
C GLN A 54 7.80 6.76 -8.71
N GLU A 55 8.70 5.82 -9.04
CA GLU A 55 9.32 4.89 -8.11
C GLU A 55 10.20 5.56 -7.05
N PHE A 56 10.62 6.79 -7.25
CA PHE A 56 11.33 7.61 -6.26
C PHE A 56 10.65 8.97 -6.00
N ALA A 57 9.36 9.08 -6.35
CA ALA A 57 8.55 10.28 -6.14
C ALA A 57 9.14 11.53 -6.81
N GLN A 58 9.45 11.47 -8.12
CA GLN A 58 9.92 12.63 -8.88
C GLN A 58 9.04 13.86 -8.55
N ASN A 59 9.68 14.99 -8.31
CA ASN A 59 9.02 16.18 -7.80
C ASN A 59 8.35 17.02 -8.89
N ASP A 60 8.95 17.05 -10.09
CA ASP A 60 8.43 17.81 -11.21
C ASP A 60 7.61 16.93 -12.15
N GLU A 61 6.78 17.57 -12.94
CA GLU A 61 6.08 16.93 -14.05
C GLU A 61 7.11 16.24 -14.97
N TRP A 62 6.75 15.09 -15.50
CA TRP A 62 7.60 14.41 -16.46
C TRP A 62 7.74 15.23 -17.76
N SER A 63 8.94 15.31 -18.29
CA SER A 63 9.25 15.99 -19.54
C SER A 63 10.10 15.10 -20.44
N GLN A 64 9.76 15.05 -21.73
CA GLN A 64 10.59 14.38 -22.73
C GLN A 64 11.88 15.15 -23.05
N GLU A 65 11.96 16.44 -22.68
CA GLU A 65 13.09 17.31 -22.94
C GLU A 65 14.13 17.30 -21.82
N ALA A 66 13.77 16.77 -20.66
CA ALA A 66 14.63 16.72 -19.47
C ALA A 66 14.79 15.29 -18.96
N GLY A 67 15.96 15.01 -18.39
CA GLY A 67 16.18 13.75 -17.66
C GLY A 67 15.39 13.70 -16.37
N LEU A 68 15.22 12.47 -15.83
CA LEU A 68 14.61 12.28 -14.51
C LEU A 68 15.47 12.93 -13.43
N GLN A 69 14.82 13.35 -12.35
CA GLN A 69 15.46 14.04 -11.23
C GLN A 69 16.19 13.07 -10.29
N TRP A 70 17.14 12.30 -10.80
CA TRP A 70 17.88 11.28 -10.03
C TRP A 70 18.56 11.82 -8.77
N TYR A 71 18.92 13.11 -8.73
CA TYR A 71 19.47 13.75 -7.54
C TYR A 71 18.55 13.67 -6.32
N LEU A 72 17.23 13.49 -6.53
CA LEU A 72 16.27 13.30 -5.44
C LEU A 72 16.56 12.05 -4.62
N THR A 73 17.17 11.03 -5.22
CA THR A 73 17.55 9.80 -4.50
C THR A 73 18.70 10.01 -3.49
N GLU A 74 19.29 11.19 -3.43
CA GLU A 74 20.22 11.58 -2.36
C GLU A 74 19.50 11.97 -1.07
N PHE A 75 18.18 12.25 -1.14
CA PHE A 75 17.37 12.61 0.03
C PHE A 75 16.66 11.38 0.61
N ALA A 76 16.72 11.24 1.95
CA ALA A 76 16.20 10.07 2.65
C ALA A 76 14.72 9.80 2.38
N GLU A 77 13.91 10.84 2.21
CA GLU A 77 12.48 10.74 1.95
C GLU A 77 12.16 10.13 0.59
N HIS A 78 12.94 10.43 -0.45
CA HIS A 78 12.81 9.85 -1.78
C HIS A 78 13.37 8.42 -1.83
N LEU A 79 14.49 8.18 -1.16
CA LEU A 79 15.01 6.83 -0.95
C LEU A 79 14.01 5.95 -0.20
N GLY A 80 13.24 6.53 0.74
CA GLY A 80 12.18 5.82 1.44
C GLY A 80 11.11 5.31 0.48
N VAL A 81 10.66 6.13 -0.47
CA VAL A 81 9.70 5.71 -1.51
C VAL A 81 10.30 4.62 -2.41
N GLN A 82 11.54 4.78 -2.84
CA GLN A 82 12.22 3.77 -3.67
C GLN A 82 12.35 2.43 -2.93
N LYS A 83 12.64 2.44 -1.63
CA LYS A 83 12.67 1.23 -0.80
C LYS A 83 11.30 0.57 -0.68
N VAL A 84 10.22 1.37 -0.50
CA VAL A 84 8.86 0.81 -0.52
C VAL A 84 8.62 0.08 -1.83
N VAL A 85 8.89 0.69 -2.99
CA VAL A 85 8.70 0.06 -4.31
C VAL A 85 9.52 -1.22 -4.44
N SER A 86 10.75 -1.23 -3.94
CA SER A 86 11.60 -2.43 -3.91
C SER A 86 10.97 -3.56 -3.07
N ASP A 87 10.54 -3.23 -1.84
CA ASP A 87 10.02 -4.22 -0.89
C ASP A 87 8.64 -4.74 -1.29
N ILE A 88 7.75 -3.89 -1.83
CA ILE A 88 6.46 -4.35 -2.37
C ILE A 88 6.65 -5.26 -3.58
N ASN A 89 7.64 -5.00 -4.45
CA ASN A 89 7.96 -5.88 -5.57
C ASN A 89 8.52 -7.23 -5.09
N ALA A 90 9.35 -7.25 -4.05
CA ALA A 90 9.87 -8.47 -3.46
C ALA A 90 8.74 -9.31 -2.83
N ASN A 91 7.86 -8.66 -2.05
CA ASN A 91 6.70 -9.31 -1.45
C ASN A 91 5.69 -9.79 -2.52
N TYR A 92 5.44 -8.99 -3.56
CA TYR A 92 4.55 -9.37 -4.66
C TYR A 92 5.01 -10.70 -5.32
N LYS A 93 6.31 -10.85 -5.56
CA LYS A 93 6.87 -12.09 -6.12
C LYS A 93 6.78 -13.28 -5.16
N ARG A 94 6.95 -13.02 -3.85
CA ARG A 94 6.98 -14.04 -2.80
C ARG A 94 5.60 -14.54 -2.40
N ILE A 95 4.58 -13.66 -2.40
CA ILE A 95 3.24 -13.95 -1.87
C ILE A 95 2.27 -14.30 -3.00
N PRO A 96 1.97 -15.60 -3.23
CA PRO A 96 1.13 -16.05 -4.34
C PRO A 96 -0.27 -15.42 -4.34
N ALA A 97 -0.84 -15.14 -3.17
CA ALA A 97 -2.15 -14.50 -3.05
C ALA A 97 -2.25 -13.15 -3.79
N LEU A 98 -1.12 -12.48 -4.06
CA LEU A 98 -1.11 -11.20 -4.74
C LEU A 98 -1.24 -11.29 -6.27
N TRP A 99 -1.07 -12.49 -6.86
CA TRP A 99 -1.03 -12.61 -8.33
C TRP A 99 -1.66 -13.88 -8.92
N GLU A 100 -1.78 -15.00 -8.17
CA GLU A 100 -2.30 -16.25 -8.73
C GLU A 100 -3.76 -16.12 -9.21
N LYS A 101 -4.59 -15.41 -8.45
CA LYS A 101 -6.04 -15.26 -8.72
C LYS A 101 -6.42 -13.83 -9.11
N ASP A 102 -5.63 -13.16 -9.94
CA ASP A 102 -5.89 -11.77 -10.34
C ASP A 102 -7.16 -11.60 -11.19
N ILE A 103 -7.53 -12.61 -11.97
CA ILE A 103 -8.61 -12.52 -12.98
C ILE A 103 -9.87 -13.29 -12.62
N VAL A 104 -9.91 -13.91 -11.44
CA VAL A 104 -11.06 -14.70 -10.97
C VAL A 104 -11.68 -14.10 -9.72
N ALA A 105 -13.00 -14.17 -9.61
CA ALA A 105 -13.76 -13.49 -8.57
C ALA A 105 -13.40 -13.96 -7.15
N ASP A 106 -13.06 -15.24 -6.97
CA ASP A 106 -12.70 -15.82 -5.68
C ASP A 106 -11.27 -15.47 -5.23
N GLY A 107 -10.50 -14.74 -6.03
CA GLY A 107 -9.18 -14.20 -5.67
C GLY A 107 -9.22 -12.91 -4.86
N PHE A 108 -10.39 -12.25 -4.76
CA PHE A 108 -10.54 -10.95 -4.10
C PHE A 108 -11.85 -10.86 -3.35
N GLN A 109 -11.79 -10.31 -2.14
CA GLN A 109 -12.99 -10.06 -1.34
C GLN A 109 -12.82 -8.80 -0.49
N TRP A 110 -13.75 -7.86 -0.60
CA TRP A 110 -13.80 -6.72 0.29
C TRP A 110 -14.09 -7.15 1.72
N ILE A 111 -13.33 -6.62 2.66
CA ILE A 111 -13.60 -6.66 4.11
C ILE A 111 -14.28 -5.35 4.51
N ILE A 112 -13.72 -4.22 4.06
CA ILE A 112 -14.22 -2.87 4.29
C ILE A 112 -14.07 -2.11 2.97
N GLY A 113 -15.18 -1.76 2.34
CA GLY A 113 -15.21 -1.02 1.07
C GLY A 113 -15.87 0.34 1.18
N ASP A 114 -16.47 0.68 2.34
CA ASP A 114 -17.37 1.82 2.50
C ASP A 114 -17.18 2.61 3.82
N ASP A 115 -16.06 2.42 4.53
CA ASP A 115 -15.74 3.21 5.72
C ASP A 115 -15.25 4.62 5.34
N GLY A 116 -16.17 5.45 4.83
CA GLY A 116 -15.86 6.83 4.47
C GLY A 116 -15.53 7.71 5.67
N ALA A 117 -16.02 7.40 6.86
CA ALA A 117 -15.75 8.15 8.08
C ALA A 117 -14.32 7.89 8.60
N GLY A 118 -13.87 6.64 8.54
CA GLY A 118 -12.52 6.23 8.92
C GLY A 118 -11.49 6.40 7.80
N ASN A 119 -11.92 6.68 6.55
CA ASN A 119 -11.06 6.68 5.36
C ASN A 119 -10.27 5.37 5.20
N THR A 120 -10.91 4.25 5.57
CA THR A 120 -10.27 2.93 5.62
C THR A 120 -10.84 2.01 4.55
N LEU A 121 -9.94 1.34 3.84
CA LEU A 121 -10.28 0.28 2.90
C LEU A 121 -9.55 -1.00 3.32
N ALA A 122 -10.23 -2.14 3.28
CA ALA A 122 -9.59 -3.42 3.55
C ALA A 122 -10.17 -4.53 2.67
N PHE A 123 -9.31 -5.45 2.23
CA PHE A 123 -9.71 -6.59 1.42
C PHE A 123 -8.79 -7.79 1.64
N THR A 124 -9.30 -8.95 1.28
CA THR A 124 -8.55 -10.21 1.25
C THR A 124 -8.15 -10.54 -0.18
N ARG A 125 -6.95 -11.06 -0.35
CA ARG A 125 -6.46 -11.76 -1.54
C ARG A 125 -6.27 -13.23 -1.23
N TRP A 126 -6.52 -14.09 -2.21
CA TRP A 126 -6.42 -15.54 -2.05
C TRP A 126 -5.47 -16.15 -3.08
N SER A 127 -4.63 -17.09 -2.65
CA SER A 127 -3.85 -17.92 -3.55
C SER A 127 -4.67 -19.12 -4.06
N ASP A 128 -4.15 -19.82 -5.05
CA ASP A 128 -4.75 -21.09 -5.54
C ASP A 128 -4.84 -22.15 -4.45
N LYS A 129 -3.91 -22.13 -3.50
CA LYS A 129 -3.89 -23.04 -2.35
C LYS A 129 -4.80 -22.58 -1.19
N GLY A 130 -5.58 -21.52 -1.38
CA GLY A 130 -6.45 -20.98 -0.33
C GLY A 130 -5.71 -20.28 0.80
N ILE A 131 -4.46 -19.83 0.58
CA ILE A 131 -3.70 -19.05 1.57
C ILE A 131 -4.05 -17.58 1.38
N PRO A 132 -4.58 -16.91 2.42
CA PRO A 132 -5.01 -15.52 2.32
C PRO A 132 -3.90 -14.52 2.65
N LEU A 133 -4.07 -13.33 2.10
CA LEU A 133 -3.41 -12.10 2.52
C LEU A 133 -4.50 -11.06 2.79
N VAL A 134 -4.37 -10.28 3.86
CA VAL A 134 -5.24 -9.13 4.16
C VAL A 134 -4.45 -7.85 3.92
N ALA A 135 -5.01 -6.96 3.12
CA ALA A 135 -4.48 -5.61 2.95
C ALA A 135 -5.47 -4.61 3.56
N VAL A 136 -4.96 -3.71 4.39
CA VAL A 136 -5.73 -2.61 4.98
C VAL A 136 -5.01 -1.30 4.74
N THR A 137 -5.75 -0.28 4.31
CA THR A 137 -5.21 1.05 4.04
C THR A 137 -6.01 2.10 4.81
N ASN A 138 -5.31 2.97 5.51
CA ASN A 138 -5.85 4.17 6.14
C ASN A 138 -5.37 5.40 5.34
N PHE A 139 -6.29 6.10 4.70
CA PHE A 139 -6.02 7.36 4.01
C PHE A 139 -6.27 8.60 4.88
N SER A 140 -6.53 8.42 6.18
CA SER A 140 -6.60 9.51 7.15
C SER A 140 -5.20 9.86 7.66
N PRO A 141 -4.92 11.15 7.95
CA PRO A 141 -3.68 11.55 8.63
C PRO A 141 -3.67 11.20 10.13
N VAL A 142 -4.72 10.56 10.64
CA VAL A 142 -4.83 10.12 12.03
C VAL A 142 -4.71 8.60 12.08
N PRO A 143 -3.88 8.02 12.96
CA PRO A 143 -3.78 6.59 13.11
C PRO A 143 -5.05 6.02 13.76
N HIS A 144 -5.40 4.80 13.42
CA HIS A 144 -6.41 4.02 14.13
C HIS A 144 -5.71 3.12 15.14
N GLU A 145 -5.78 3.47 16.42
CA GLU A 145 -5.06 2.75 17.49
C GLU A 145 -5.70 1.42 17.90
N GLN A 146 -7.01 1.30 17.72
CA GLN A 146 -7.80 0.12 18.12
C GLN A 146 -8.88 -0.19 17.10
N TYR A 147 -8.48 -0.48 15.88
CA TYR A 147 -9.39 -0.77 14.79
C TYR A 147 -9.82 -2.23 14.82
N GLN A 148 -11.14 -2.50 14.78
CA GLN A 148 -11.67 -3.85 14.70
C GLN A 148 -11.65 -4.32 13.25
N LEU A 149 -10.71 -5.19 12.92
CA LEU A 149 -10.55 -5.72 11.56
C LEU A 149 -10.99 -7.19 11.54
N ARG A 150 -11.78 -7.55 10.54
CA ARG A 150 -12.14 -8.92 10.28
C ARG A 150 -11.09 -9.60 9.42
N PHE A 151 -10.72 -10.82 9.80
CA PHE A 151 -9.81 -11.67 9.04
C PHE A 151 -10.57 -12.85 8.43
N PRO A 152 -10.11 -13.43 7.32
CA PRO A 152 -10.80 -14.54 6.65
C PRO A 152 -10.66 -15.86 7.39
N VAL A 153 -9.63 -16.03 8.20
CA VAL A 153 -9.36 -17.23 9.01
C VAL A 153 -8.67 -16.84 10.33
N SER A 154 -8.86 -17.68 11.38
CA SER A 154 -8.20 -17.51 12.67
C SER A 154 -6.73 -17.91 12.63
N GLY A 155 -5.97 -17.49 13.65
CA GLY A 155 -4.55 -17.81 13.84
C GLY A 155 -3.65 -16.59 13.93
N ILE A 156 -2.35 -16.81 13.90
CA ILE A 156 -1.36 -15.74 14.00
C ILE A 156 -1.11 -15.16 12.61
N TRP A 157 -1.18 -13.85 12.53
CA TRP A 157 -0.88 -13.06 11.34
C TRP A 157 0.27 -12.12 11.63
N HIS A 158 1.13 -11.86 10.66
CA HIS A 158 2.20 -10.88 10.82
C HIS A 158 2.17 -9.82 9.71
N GLU A 159 2.73 -8.66 10.01
CA GLU A 159 2.89 -7.57 9.05
C GLU A 159 3.95 -7.94 8.01
N ALA A 160 3.52 -8.38 6.83
CA ALA A 160 4.40 -8.65 5.69
C ALA A 160 4.92 -7.36 5.03
N LEU A 161 4.13 -6.30 5.14
CA LEU A 161 4.46 -4.95 4.69
C LEU A 161 3.75 -3.94 5.59
N ASN A 162 4.46 -2.88 5.97
CA ASN A 162 3.88 -1.68 6.57
C ASN A 162 4.52 -0.46 5.91
N THR A 163 3.75 0.31 5.13
CA THR A 163 4.30 1.46 4.39
C THR A 163 4.66 2.64 5.27
N ASP A 164 4.32 2.59 6.58
CA ASP A 164 4.69 3.57 7.62
C ASP A 164 5.94 3.17 8.41
N ASP A 165 6.63 2.11 8.02
CA ASP A 165 7.90 1.71 8.66
C ASP A 165 8.92 2.85 8.59
N LEU A 166 9.69 3.03 9.67
CA LEU A 166 10.77 4.03 9.78
C LEU A 166 11.77 3.95 8.63
N LYS A 167 12.05 2.73 8.13
CA LYS A 167 12.97 2.53 6.99
C LYS A 167 12.53 3.20 5.69
N TYR A 168 11.24 3.56 5.60
CA TYR A 168 10.64 4.28 4.47
C TYR A 168 10.39 5.76 4.75
N GLY A 169 10.77 6.24 5.95
CA GLY A 169 10.46 7.60 6.41
C GLY A 169 9.03 7.74 6.94
N GLY A 170 8.42 6.65 7.39
CA GLY A 170 7.15 6.63 8.10
C GLY A 170 7.27 7.05 9.55
N SER A 171 6.14 7.05 10.28
CA SER A 171 6.09 7.35 11.71
C SER A 171 6.49 6.17 12.61
N GLY A 172 6.54 4.95 12.05
CA GLY A 172 6.93 3.74 12.75
C GLY A 172 5.83 3.12 13.62
N ILE A 173 4.57 3.42 13.32
CA ILE A 173 3.46 2.78 14.03
C ILE A 173 3.29 1.35 13.49
N THR A 174 3.37 0.36 14.40
CA THR A 174 3.25 -1.07 14.09
C THR A 174 2.33 -1.75 15.08
N ASN A 175 1.86 -2.96 14.75
CA ASN A 175 1.25 -3.86 15.70
C ASN A 175 2.32 -4.45 16.62
N LYS A 176 1.91 -4.90 17.82
CA LYS A 176 2.85 -5.45 18.80
C LYS A 176 3.63 -6.63 18.21
N ASP A 177 4.94 -6.58 18.28
CA ASP A 177 5.84 -7.60 17.72
C ASP A 177 5.58 -7.92 16.23
N PHE A 178 5.00 -6.95 15.49
CA PHE A 178 4.56 -7.09 14.09
C PHE A 178 3.54 -8.22 13.87
N THR A 179 2.83 -8.64 14.92
CA THR A 179 1.87 -9.75 14.86
C THR A 179 0.48 -9.36 15.34
N VAL A 180 -0.50 -10.13 14.88
CA VAL A 180 -1.91 -10.04 15.29
C VAL A 180 -2.42 -11.46 15.52
N ASP A 181 -2.99 -11.71 16.69
CA ASP A 181 -3.67 -12.97 17.00
C ASP A 181 -5.16 -12.82 16.71
N VAL A 182 -5.64 -13.62 15.77
CA VAL A 182 -7.04 -13.62 15.31
C VAL A 182 -7.76 -14.82 15.92
N ASP A 183 -8.73 -14.56 16.76
CA ASP A 183 -9.52 -15.56 17.45
C ASP A 183 -10.52 -16.31 16.53
N THR A 184 -11.32 -17.20 17.12
CA THR A 184 -12.32 -17.99 16.38
C THR A 184 -13.49 -17.15 15.88
N ASN A 185 -13.71 -15.93 16.39
CA ASN A 185 -14.73 -14.99 15.91
C ASN A 185 -14.25 -14.25 14.63
N LEU A 186 -13.00 -14.47 14.23
CA LEU A 186 -12.36 -13.88 13.05
C LEU A 186 -12.17 -12.36 13.14
N TYR A 187 -12.16 -11.77 14.32
CA TYR A 187 -11.87 -10.37 14.55
C TYR A 187 -10.61 -10.21 15.39
N ALA A 188 -9.86 -9.18 15.08
CA ALA A 188 -8.76 -8.74 15.90
C ALA A 188 -8.72 -7.21 15.98
N THR A 189 -8.21 -6.72 17.09
CA THR A 189 -7.90 -5.29 17.25
C THR A 189 -6.52 -5.02 16.67
N VAL A 190 -6.47 -4.16 15.66
CA VAL A 190 -5.22 -3.78 14.98
C VAL A 190 -4.94 -2.30 15.11
N ARG A 191 -3.66 -1.94 15.06
CA ARG A 191 -3.22 -0.56 14.82
C ARG A 191 -3.03 -0.37 13.32
N ILE A 192 -3.64 0.69 12.77
CA ILE A 192 -3.45 1.06 11.38
C ILE A 192 -2.80 2.44 11.36
N PRO A 193 -1.56 2.56 10.84
CA PRO A 193 -0.85 3.83 10.80
C PRO A 193 -1.57 4.90 9.96
N PRO A 194 -1.22 6.17 10.14
CA PRO A 194 -1.78 7.25 9.32
C PRO A 194 -1.22 7.19 7.90
N LEU A 195 -2.04 7.46 6.90
CA LEU A 195 -1.64 7.54 5.49
C LEU A 195 -0.78 6.33 5.08
N ALA A 196 -1.24 5.12 5.42
CA ALA A 196 -0.46 3.91 5.25
C ALA A 196 -1.28 2.71 4.83
N THR A 197 -0.60 1.76 4.21
CA THR A 197 -1.10 0.42 3.90
C THR A 197 -0.29 -0.62 4.65
N VAL A 198 -0.99 -1.54 5.31
CA VAL A 198 -0.41 -2.71 5.98
C VAL A 198 -0.91 -3.98 5.30
N TRP A 199 0.00 -4.90 5.03
CA TRP A 199 -0.31 -6.24 4.56
C TRP A 199 -0.07 -7.24 5.68
N PHE A 200 -1.08 -8.03 5.95
CA PHE A 200 -1.00 -9.14 6.89
C PHE A 200 -0.99 -10.47 6.14
N GLU A 201 -0.02 -11.31 6.40
CA GLU A 201 -0.02 -12.69 5.95
C GLU A 201 -0.10 -13.64 7.15
N ARG A 202 -0.74 -14.80 6.95
CA ARG A 202 -0.89 -15.82 7.97
C ARG A 202 0.42 -16.60 8.15
N VAL A 203 0.84 -16.81 9.40
CA VAL A 203 2.00 -17.65 9.76
C VAL A 203 1.61 -19.13 9.76
#